data_31d36b795851487adab0bac9f5fbb4cf
#
_entry.id   31d36b795851487adab0bac9f5fbb4cf
#
_cell.length_a   1.000
_cell.length_b   1.000
_cell.length_c   1.000
_cell.angle_alpha   90.00
_cell.angle_beta   90.00
_cell.angle_gamma   90.00
#
_symmetry.space_group_name_H-M   'P 1'
#
loop_
_entity.id
_entity.type
_entity.pdbx_description
1 polymer ?
#
loop_
_entity_poly.entity_id
_entity_poly.type
_entity_poly.pdbx_seq_one_letter_code
_entity_poly.pdbx_strand_id
1 'polypeptide(L)'
;ELGLVKAVASEGKDTNNDNIGEEGDTLHDIDDFTDTTEQGLIAQFFAISIFSASNIFSYSNLHNVARQLLGNASARMVYDFSKTPCVVVGIAREQHKNPNSPLQISFEYTDGLGKVAMKKVQAEAGEVTMPDGSALDMPNQLRWVGTGRTVLNNKGNPIKQYEPYFSTTPAYENDPAWVERGVSPTIYYDGTGRNIRTELPNGTFTRV
;
A
#
# COMPACT_ATOMS: atom_id res chain seq x y z
N GLU A 1 13.63 17.87 -8.54
CA GLU A 1 13.43 16.42 -8.73
C GLU A 1 13.88 15.68 -7.47
N LEU A 2 13.03 14.83 -6.91
CA LEU A 2 13.28 14.17 -5.62
C LEU A 2 14.06 12.85 -5.77
N GLY A 3 14.45 12.45 -7.00
CA GLY A 3 15.14 11.18 -7.27
C GLY A 3 14.28 9.93 -6.96
N LEU A 4 12.95 10.06 -6.97
CA LEU A 4 12.03 8.97 -6.68
C LEU A 4 11.79 8.12 -7.92
N VAL A 5 11.63 6.80 -7.72
CA VAL A 5 11.30 5.87 -8.80
C VAL A 5 9.89 6.16 -9.31
N LYS A 6 9.76 6.44 -10.61
CA LYS A 6 8.48 6.67 -11.28
C LYS A 6 7.89 5.38 -11.80
N ALA A 7 8.66 4.60 -12.54
CA ALA A 7 8.22 3.35 -13.12
C ALA A 7 9.40 2.37 -13.28
N VAL A 8 9.08 1.11 -13.45
CA VAL A 8 10.03 0.02 -13.73
C VAL A 8 9.45 -0.86 -14.83
N ALA A 9 10.28 -1.27 -15.78
CA ALA A 9 9.92 -2.27 -16.77
C ALA A 9 10.89 -3.46 -16.72
N SER A 10 10.32 -4.65 -16.87
CA SER A 10 11.06 -5.88 -17.16
C SER A 10 11.04 -6.08 -18.67
N GLU A 11 12.00 -5.49 -19.34
CA GLU A 11 12.15 -5.60 -20.77
C GLU A 11 12.60 -7.03 -21.16
N GLY A 12 12.13 -7.51 -22.31
CA GLY A 12 12.50 -8.81 -22.83
C GLY A 12 13.88 -8.80 -23.46
N LYS A 13 14.20 -9.90 -24.13
CA LYS A 13 15.47 -10.05 -24.84
C LYS A 13 15.52 -9.12 -26.06
N ASP A 14 16.60 -8.40 -26.23
CA ASP A 14 16.93 -7.66 -27.44
C ASP A 14 17.36 -8.66 -28.53
N THR A 15 16.52 -8.90 -29.54
CA THR A 15 16.76 -9.87 -30.60
C THR A 15 17.37 -9.24 -31.86
N ASN A 16 17.26 -7.92 -31.99
CA ASN A 16 17.76 -7.18 -33.16
C ASN A 16 18.98 -6.28 -32.85
N ASN A 17 19.47 -6.27 -31.62
CA ASN A 17 20.61 -5.49 -31.14
C ASN A 17 20.45 -3.95 -31.24
N ASP A 18 19.24 -3.46 -31.09
CA ASP A 18 18.98 -2.00 -31.01
C ASP A 18 18.95 -1.47 -29.57
N ASN A 19 19.28 -2.30 -28.60
CA ASN A 19 19.22 -2.06 -27.16
C ASN A 19 17.79 -1.84 -26.60
N ILE A 20 16.79 -2.31 -27.31
CA ILE A 20 15.38 -2.30 -26.89
C ILE A 20 14.91 -3.75 -26.75
N GLY A 21 14.42 -4.12 -25.58
CA GLY A 21 13.81 -5.45 -25.38
C GLY A 21 12.51 -5.59 -26.17
N GLU A 22 12.46 -6.52 -27.10
CA GLU A 22 11.30 -6.74 -28.01
C GLU A 22 10.18 -7.53 -27.35
N GLU A 23 10.51 -8.29 -26.33
CA GLU A 23 9.57 -9.13 -25.60
C GLU A 23 9.54 -8.75 -24.12
N GLY A 24 8.51 -8.10 -23.66
CA GLY A 24 8.39 -7.69 -22.28
C GLY A 24 7.64 -6.37 -22.12
N ASP A 25 7.73 -5.83 -20.93
CA ASP A 25 7.18 -4.51 -20.65
C ASP A 25 8.18 -3.42 -21.08
N THR A 26 7.71 -2.19 -21.24
CA THR A 26 8.53 -1.06 -21.70
C THR A 26 8.20 0.23 -20.94
N LEU A 27 9.16 1.17 -20.95
CA LEU A 27 8.97 2.52 -20.42
C LEU A 27 8.72 3.58 -21.50
N HIS A 28 8.67 3.18 -22.76
CA HIS A 28 8.57 4.13 -23.89
C HIS A 28 7.32 5.01 -23.87
N ASP A 29 6.25 4.57 -23.23
CA ASP A 29 4.99 5.30 -23.08
C ASP A 29 4.82 5.96 -21.71
N ILE A 30 5.87 5.99 -20.90
CA ILE A 30 5.87 6.70 -19.62
C ILE A 30 6.34 8.14 -19.83
N ASP A 31 5.38 9.04 -19.85
CA ASP A 31 5.60 10.45 -20.07
C ASP A 31 6.40 11.14 -18.94
N ASP A 32 6.93 12.31 -19.25
CA ASP A 32 7.58 13.17 -18.27
C ASP A 32 6.61 13.65 -17.20
N PHE A 33 7.13 13.99 -16.01
CA PHE A 33 6.34 14.53 -14.89
C PHE A 33 5.62 15.84 -15.21
N THR A 34 5.93 16.50 -16.32
CA THR A 34 5.31 17.73 -16.79
C THR A 34 4.06 17.51 -17.62
N ASP A 35 3.75 16.26 -17.99
CA ASP A 35 2.54 15.95 -18.75
C ASP A 35 1.28 16.25 -17.92
N THR A 36 0.46 17.17 -18.41
CA THR A 36 -0.80 17.56 -17.76
C THR A 36 -1.83 16.43 -17.77
N THR A 37 -1.78 15.52 -18.74
CA THR A 37 -2.65 14.35 -18.84
C THR A 37 -2.33 13.36 -17.70
N GLU A 38 -1.06 13.08 -17.48
CA GLU A 38 -0.61 12.23 -16.37
C GLU A 38 -1.00 12.83 -15.02
N GLN A 39 -0.78 14.12 -14.81
CA GLN A 39 -1.19 14.79 -13.58
C GLN A 39 -2.71 14.72 -13.34
N GLY A 40 -3.49 14.83 -14.42
CA GLY A 40 -4.94 14.64 -14.39
C GLY A 40 -5.33 13.22 -13.97
N LEU A 41 -4.65 12.19 -14.50
CA LEU A 41 -4.86 10.79 -14.12
C LEU A 41 -4.47 10.51 -12.67
N ILE A 42 -3.36 11.09 -12.19
CA ILE A 42 -2.94 10.98 -10.80
C ILE A 42 -3.99 11.59 -9.86
N ALA A 43 -4.48 12.78 -10.16
CA ALA A 43 -5.52 13.43 -9.39
C ALA A 43 -6.82 12.60 -9.37
N GLN A 44 -7.21 12.04 -10.51
CA GLN A 44 -8.38 11.17 -10.63
C GLN A 44 -8.18 9.88 -9.81
N PHE A 45 -7.00 9.27 -9.87
CA PHE A 45 -6.68 8.05 -9.13
C PHE A 45 -6.84 8.27 -7.62
N PHE A 46 -6.28 9.33 -7.09
CA PHE A 46 -6.39 9.64 -5.65
C PHE A 46 -7.81 10.06 -5.25
N ALA A 47 -8.55 10.73 -6.12
CA ALA A 47 -9.96 11.05 -5.86
C ALA A 47 -10.83 9.79 -5.71
N ILE A 48 -10.57 8.73 -6.49
CA ILE A 48 -11.28 7.46 -6.41
C ILE A 48 -10.87 6.67 -5.15
N SER A 49 -9.56 6.56 -4.90
CA SER A 49 -9.01 5.62 -3.93
C SER A 49 -9.15 6.07 -2.48
N ILE A 50 -9.06 7.38 -2.22
CA ILE A 50 -8.86 7.87 -0.86
C ILE A 50 -10.07 8.65 -0.33
N PHE A 51 -10.92 9.21 -1.19
CA PHE A 51 -11.84 10.28 -0.80
C PHE A 51 -13.28 10.13 -1.26
N SER A 52 -13.75 8.96 -1.61
CA SER A 52 -15.19 8.80 -1.80
C SER A 52 -15.88 8.91 -0.44
N ALA A 53 -16.29 10.13 -0.09
CA ALA A 53 -17.11 10.41 1.09
C ALA A 53 -18.46 9.66 1.07
N SER A 54 -18.79 9.00 -0.03
CA SER A 54 -20.04 8.27 -0.24
C SER A 54 -19.99 6.79 0.15
N ASN A 55 -18.92 6.31 0.78
CA ASN A 55 -18.74 4.90 1.18
C ASN A 55 -18.83 3.87 0.04
N ILE A 56 -18.92 4.30 -1.21
CA ILE A 56 -18.96 3.43 -2.38
C ILE A 56 -17.61 3.52 -3.07
N PHE A 57 -16.70 2.67 -2.63
CA PHE A 57 -15.42 2.49 -3.31
C PHE A 57 -15.65 1.76 -4.63
N SER A 58 -15.41 2.44 -5.76
CA SER A 58 -15.53 1.82 -7.07
C SER A 58 -14.21 1.16 -7.47
N TYR A 59 -14.12 -0.12 -7.21
CA TYR A 59 -12.97 -0.96 -7.52
C TYR A 59 -12.61 -0.94 -9.01
N SER A 60 -13.60 -1.07 -9.88
CA SER A 60 -13.41 -1.05 -11.34
C SER A 60 -12.82 0.26 -11.82
N ASN A 61 -13.24 1.39 -11.26
CA ASN A 61 -12.71 2.70 -11.63
C ASN A 61 -11.26 2.86 -11.19
N LEU A 62 -10.89 2.39 -9.99
CA LEU A 62 -9.50 2.43 -9.52
C LEU A 62 -8.58 1.66 -10.45
N HIS A 63 -8.94 0.42 -10.81
CA HIS A 63 -8.16 -0.42 -11.70
C HIS A 63 -8.05 0.15 -13.11
N ASN A 64 -9.12 0.77 -13.62
CA ASN A 64 -9.09 1.40 -14.94
C ASN A 64 -8.10 2.57 -15.00
N VAL A 65 -8.10 3.44 -13.98
CA VAL A 65 -7.15 4.57 -13.93
C VAL A 65 -5.73 4.07 -13.63
N ALA A 66 -5.59 3.08 -12.73
CA ALA A 66 -4.30 2.46 -12.46
C ALA A 66 -3.67 1.86 -13.71
N ARG A 67 -4.46 1.22 -14.58
CA ARG A 67 -4.00 0.64 -15.85
C ARG A 67 -3.51 1.72 -16.82
N GLN A 68 -4.19 2.86 -16.89
CA GLN A 68 -3.74 3.99 -17.70
C GLN A 68 -2.43 4.58 -17.18
N LEU A 69 -2.29 4.72 -15.86
CA LEU A 69 -1.05 5.20 -15.23
C LEU A 69 0.12 4.23 -15.40
N LEU A 70 -0.16 2.93 -15.40
CA LEU A 70 0.85 1.89 -15.58
C LEU A 70 1.37 1.84 -17.02
N GLY A 71 0.51 2.10 -18.01
CA GLY A 71 0.86 1.96 -19.43
C GLY A 71 1.41 0.56 -19.73
N ASN A 72 2.53 0.50 -20.41
CA ASN A 72 3.26 -0.74 -20.71
C ASN A 72 4.37 -1.09 -19.72
N ALA A 73 4.53 -0.34 -18.64
CA ALA A 73 5.50 -0.66 -17.59
C ALA A 73 5.11 -1.90 -16.77
N SER A 74 6.08 -2.55 -16.13
CA SER A 74 5.85 -3.66 -15.19
C SER A 74 5.28 -3.16 -13.88
N ALA A 75 5.79 -2.02 -13.40
CA ALA A 75 5.34 -1.38 -12.17
C ALA A 75 5.40 0.15 -12.30
N ARG A 76 4.47 0.81 -11.62
CA ARG A 76 4.35 2.26 -11.54
C ARG A 76 4.26 2.69 -10.09
N MET A 77 5.02 3.72 -9.72
CA MET A 77 4.91 4.39 -8.42
C MET A 77 4.22 5.73 -8.59
N VAL A 78 3.23 5.98 -7.75
CA VAL A 78 2.45 7.24 -7.75
C VAL A 78 2.51 7.84 -6.35
N TYR A 79 2.77 9.15 -6.27
CA TYR A 79 3.05 9.83 -5.01
C TYR A 79 2.05 10.96 -4.79
N ASP A 80 1.53 11.10 -3.57
CA ASP A 80 0.83 12.29 -3.12
C ASP A 80 1.40 12.77 -1.78
N PHE A 81 2.19 13.84 -1.86
CA PHE A 81 2.79 14.51 -0.71
C PHE A 81 1.92 15.64 -0.15
N SER A 82 0.78 15.91 -0.74
CA SER A 82 -0.15 16.95 -0.27
C SER A 82 -0.96 16.50 0.95
N LYS A 83 -0.95 15.21 1.26
CA LYS A 83 -1.74 14.60 2.34
C LYS A 83 -0.91 14.35 3.59
N THR A 84 -1.61 14.17 4.70
CA THR A 84 -1.03 13.75 5.97
C THR A 84 -1.83 12.56 6.51
N PRO A 85 -1.25 11.38 6.57
CA PRO A 85 0.11 11.01 6.13
C PRO A 85 0.28 11.09 4.60
N CYS A 86 1.52 11.29 4.14
CA CYS A 86 1.85 11.19 2.71
C CYS A 86 1.60 9.78 2.22
N VAL A 87 1.26 9.62 0.94
CA VAL A 87 0.96 8.32 0.37
C VAL A 87 1.82 8.02 -0.86
N VAL A 88 2.31 6.80 -0.92
CA VAL A 88 2.96 6.20 -2.07
C VAL A 88 2.14 5.01 -2.51
N VAL A 89 1.81 4.94 -3.79
CA VAL A 89 1.05 3.82 -4.36
C VAL A 89 1.94 3.07 -5.33
N GLY A 90 2.04 1.76 -5.13
CA GLY A 90 2.62 0.83 -6.08
C GLY A 90 1.52 0.17 -6.90
N ILE A 91 1.64 0.23 -8.21
CA ILE A 91 0.77 -0.45 -9.17
C ILE A 91 1.67 -1.41 -9.96
N ALA A 92 1.37 -2.69 -9.97
CA ALA A 92 2.14 -3.69 -10.70
C ALA A 92 1.20 -4.61 -11.49
N ARG A 93 1.64 -5.06 -12.66
CA ARG A 93 0.94 -6.11 -13.41
C ARG A 93 1.44 -7.49 -12.99
N GLU A 94 0.56 -8.49 -13.04
CA GLU A 94 0.92 -9.87 -12.72
C GLU A 94 1.58 -10.60 -13.89
N GLN A 95 1.25 -10.20 -15.12
CA GLN A 95 1.74 -10.84 -16.34
C GLN A 95 2.39 -9.80 -17.23
N HIS A 96 3.67 -9.99 -17.54
CA HIS A 96 4.40 -9.13 -18.47
C HIS A 96 3.75 -9.11 -19.87
N LYS A 97 3.88 -8.00 -20.58
CA LYS A 97 3.38 -7.79 -21.95
C LYS A 97 1.86 -8.00 -22.14
N ASN A 98 1.11 -8.22 -21.07
CA ASN A 98 -0.33 -8.38 -21.15
C ASN A 98 -1.06 -7.11 -20.71
N PRO A 99 -1.65 -6.32 -21.63
CA PRO A 99 -2.37 -5.09 -21.28
C PRO A 99 -3.61 -5.34 -20.41
N ASN A 100 -4.15 -6.57 -20.46
CA ASN A 100 -5.31 -6.98 -19.66
C ASN A 100 -4.91 -7.76 -18.40
N SER A 101 -3.62 -7.80 -18.05
CA SER A 101 -3.15 -8.46 -16.83
C SER A 101 -3.91 -7.97 -15.61
N PRO A 102 -4.23 -8.83 -14.65
CA PRO A 102 -4.63 -8.38 -13.32
C PRO A 102 -3.57 -7.44 -12.73
N LEU A 103 -4.00 -6.48 -11.93
CA LEU A 103 -3.13 -5.53 -11.27
C LEU A 103 -3.10 -5.79 -9.77
N GLN A 104 -1.91 -5.69 -9.19
CA GLN A 104 -1.69 -5.61 -7.77
C GLN A 104 -1.46 -4.15 -7.38
N ILE A 105 -2.29 -3.64 -6.48
CA ILE A 105 -2.20 -2.26 -6.01
C ILE A 105 -1.90 -2.28 -4.51
N SER A 106 -0.92 -1.47 -4.11
CA SER A 106 -0.57 -1.29 -2.70
C SER A 106 -0.44 0.18 -2.36
N PHE A 107 -0.89 0.55 -1.17
CA PHE A 107 -0.79 1.90 -0.62
C PHE A 107 0.14 1.86 0.58
N GLU A 108 1.08 2.78 0.64
CA GLU A 108 1.99 2.96 1.76
C GLU A 108 1.87 4.38 2.26
N TYR A 109 1.45 4.51 3.51
CA TYR A 109 1.26 5.78 4.20
C TYR A 109 2.47 6.04 5.09
N THR A 110 3.12 7.19 4.91
CA THR A 110 4.33 7.54 5.64
C THR A 110 4.09 8.75 6.53
N ASP A 111 4.71 8.74 7.71
CA ASP A 111 4.73 9.90 8.58
C ASP A 111 5.64 11.01 8.03
N GLY A 112 5.65 12.16 8.68
CA GLY A 112 6.51 13.29 8.28
C GLY A 112 8.01 13.04 8.43
N LEU A 113 8.43 11.90 8.99
CA LEU A 113 9.83 11.46 9.14
C LEU A 113 10.20 10.36 8.14
N GLY A 114 9.30 10.00 7.23
CA GLY A 114 9.50 8.95 6.24
C GLY A 114 9.37 7.52 6.78
N LYS A 115 8.84 7.34 8.00
CA LYS A 115 8.51 6.00 8.51
C LYS A 115 7.14 5.57 8.01
N VAL A 116 7.03 4.30 7.66
CA VAL A 116 5.74 3.72 7.27
C VAL A 116 4.82 3.65 8.48
N ALA A 117 3.72 4.38 8.41
CA ALA A 117 2.68 4.40 9.43
C ALA A 117 1.64 3.29 9.20
N MET A 118 1.33 3.00 7.91
CA MET A 118 0.41 1.95 7.51
C MET A 118 0.72 1.50 6.08
N LYS A 119 0.51 0.22 5.82
CA LYS A 119 0.49 -0.33 4.47
C LYS A 119 -0.83 -1.03 4.23
N LYS A 120 -1.41 -0.79 3.06
CA LYS A 120 -2.62 -1.47 2.57
C LYS A 120 -2.26 -2.21 1.29
N VAL A 121 -2.56 -3.50 1.26
CA VAL A 121 -2.31 -4.35 0.10
C VAL A 121 -3.63 -4.98 -0.33
N GLN A 122 -3.84 -5.02 -1.63
CA GLN A 122 -5.00 -5.67 -2.22
C GLN A 122 -5.04 -7.16 -1.85
N ALA A 123 -6.21 -7.66 -1.50
CA ALA A 123 -6.47 -9.05 -1.16
C ALA A 123 -7.71 -9.55 -1.91
N GLU A 124 -7.86 -10.87 -2.00
CA GLU A 124 -9.02 -11.51 -2.62
C GLU A 124 -10.34 -11.10 -1.96
N ALA A 125 -11.44 -11.30 -2.69
CA ALA A 125 -12.80 -11.14 -2.18
C ALA A 125 -13.04 -12.00 -0.93
N GLY A 126 -13.94 -11.57 -0.07
CA GLY A 126 -14.29 -12.31 1.14
C GLY A 126 -14.79 -11.41 2.27
N GLU A 127 -14.87 -11.95 3.46
CA GLU A 127 -15.42 -11.29 4.62
C GLU A 127 -14.47 -10.27 5.24
N VAL A 128 -15.03 -9.15 5.67
CA VAL A 128 -14.36 -8.10 6.45
C VAL A 128 -15.04 -7.96 7.80
N THR A 129 -14.32 -8.12 8.88
CA THR A 129 -14.86 -7.83 10.23
C THR A 129 -14.84 -6.33 10.46
N MET A 130 -16.00 -5.75 10.66
CA MET A 130 -16.18 -4.31 10.91
C MET A 130 -15.76 -3.93 12.34
N PRO A 131 -15.57 -2.62 12.65
CA PRO A 131 -15.23 -2.17 14.00
C PRO A 131 -16.21 -2.55 15.09
N ASP A 132 -17.48 -2.66 14.75
CA ASP A 132 -18.56 -3.07 15.67
C ASP A 132 -18.63 -4.60 15.90
N GLY A 133 -17.72 -5.35 15.27
CA GLY A 133 -17.67 -6.81 15.34
C GLY A 133 -18.58 -7.52 14.34
N SER A 134 -19.37 -6.79 13.55
CA SER A 134 -20.16 -7.39 12.48
C SER A 134 -19.29 -7.88 11.33
N ALA A 135 -19.79 -8.84 10.57
CA ALA A 135 -19.13 -9.34 9.37
C ALA A 135 -19.80 -8.75 8.13
N LEU A 136 -18.99 -8.20 7.23
CA LEU A 136 -19.42 -7.73 5.92
C LEU A 136 -18.82 -8.65 4.86
N ASP A 137 -19.65 -9.37 4.14
CA ASP A 137 -19.22 -10.19 3.01
C ASP A 137 -19.09 -9.34 1.74
N MET A 138 -17.94 -9.46 1.07
CA MET A 138 -17.61 -8.74 -0.16
C MET A 138 -17.30 -9.74 -1.29
N PRO A 139 -18.28 -10.51 -1.78
CA PRO A 139 -18.02 -11.64 -2.67
C PRO A 139 -17.52 -11.24 -4.05
N ASN A 140 -17.79 -10.00 -4.48
CA ASN A 140 -17.44 -9.50 -5.82
C ASN A 140 -16.47 -8.33 -5.80
N GLN A 141 -15.90 -8.02 -4.64
CA GLN A 141 -14.95 -6.92 -4.48
C GLN A 141 -13.73 -7.39 -3.71
N LEU A 142 -12.57 -6.96 -4.15
CA LEU A 142 -11.34 -7.24 -3.44
C LEU A 142 -11.31 -6.46 -2.12
N ARG A 143 -10.77 -7.09 -1.11
CA ARG A 143 -10.50 -6.49 0.20
C ARG A 143 -9.12 -5.87 0.22
N TRP A 144 -8.83 -5.19 1.31
CA TRP A 144 -7.51 -4.65 1.60
C TRP A 144 -7.00 -5.23 2.91
N VAL A 145 -5.75 -5.69 2.91
CA VAL A 145 -5.06 -6.03 4.15
C VAL A 145 -4.33 -4.80 4.63
N GLY A 146 -4.75 -4.27 5.77
CA GLY A 146 -4.05 -3.20 6.47
C GLY A 146 -3.07 -3.76 7.49
N THR A 147 -1.89 -3.15 7.61
CA THR A 147 -1.00 -3.42 8.74
C THR A 147 -1.61 -2.87 10.02
N GLY A 148 -1.57 -3.66 11.12
CA GLY A 148 -1.96 -3.16 12.43
C GLY A 148 -1.04 -2.03 12.90
N ARG A 149 -1.52 -1.27 13.90
CA ARG A 149 -0.76 -0.17 14.48
C ARG A 149 0.52 -0.69 15.15
N THR A 150 1.62 -0.01 14.89
CA THR A 150 2.85 -0.15 15.68
C THR A 150 2.93 1.01 16.67
N VAL A 151 2.94 0.70 17.96
CA VAL A 151 3.14 1.69 19.02
C VAL A 151 4.62 1.80 19.29
N LEU A 152 5.15 3.01 19.20
CA LEU A 152 6.56 3.31 19.42
C LEU A 152 6.75 4.00 20.78
N ASN A 153 7.90 3.77 21.43
CA ASN A 153 8.31 4.60 22.56
C ASN A 153 8.90 5.94 22.06
N ASN A 154 9.24 6.82 22.99
CA ASN A 154 9.83 8.14 22.69
C ASN A 154 11.20 8.10 21.98
N LYS A 155 11.82 6.91 21.86
CA LYS A 155 13.08 6.68 21.12
C LYS A 155 12.83 6.06 19.75
N GLY A 156 11.55 5.82 19.38
CA GLY A 156 11.17 5.19 18.11
C GLY A 156 11.29 3.67 18.10
N ASN A 157 11.49 3.00 19.24
CA ASN A 157 11.48 1.54 19.33
C ASN A 157 10.05 1.01 19.41
N PRO A 158 9.67 -0.05 18.68
CA PRO A 158 8.34 -0.63 18.73
C PRO A 158 8.11 -1.34 20.07
N ILE A 159 7.17 -0.84 20.87
CA ILE A 159 6.76 -1.43 22.15
C ILE A 159 5.58 -2.38 22.00
N LYS A 160 4.75 -2.19 20.98
CA LYS A 160 3.61 -3.04 20.66
C LYS A 160 3.32 -2.99 19.17
N GLN A 161 2.97 -4.12 18.57
CA GLN A 161 2.54 -4.19 17.19
C GLN A 161 1.27 -5.02 17.12
N TYR A 162 0.21 -4.41 16.59
CA TYR A 162 -1.07 -5.07 16.42
C TYR A 162 -1.09 -5.92 15.15
N GLU A 163 -2.04 -6.84 15.08
CA GLU A 163 -2.16 -7.78 13.97
C GLU A 163 -2.70 -7.09 12.69
N PRO A 164 -2.34 -7.59 11.51
CA PRO A 164 -2.97 -7.17 10.27
C PRO A 164 -4.48 -7.44 10.29
N TYR A 165 -5.24 -6.62 9.57
CA TYR A 165 -6.69 -6.72 9.51
C TYR A 165 -7.20 -6.53 8.08
N PHE A 166 -8.38 -7.07 7.77
CA PHE A 166 -9.06 -6.79 6.52
C PHE A 166 -9.87 -5.50 6.62
N SER A 167 -9.86 -4.74 5.53
CA SER A 167 -10.60 -3.48 5.38
C SER A 167 -11.30 -3.43 4.04
N THR A 168 -12.36 -2.64 3.96
CA THR A 168 -13.16 -2.42 2.75
C THR A 168 -12.56 -1.35 1.82
N THR A 169 -11.55 -0.62 2.28
CA THR A 169 -11.00 0.55 1.59
C THR A 169 -9.46 0.57 1.65
N PRO A 170 -8.79 1.09 0.60
CA PRO A 170 -7.36 1.34 0.66
C PRO A 170 -6.99 2.57 1.51
N ALA A 171 -7.95 3.37 1.95
CA ALA A 171 -7.71 4.61 2.68
C ALA A 171 -6.94 4.40 3.99
N TYR A 172 -6.26 5.46 4.43
CA TYR A 172 -5.62 5.49 5.74
C TYR A 172 -6.66 5.41 6.86
N GLU A 173 -6.47 4.49 7.77
CA GLU A 173 -7.32 4.29 8.94
C GLU A 173 -6.48 4.51 10.20
N ASN A 174 -7.03 5.29 11.14
CA ASN A 174 -6.37 5.59 12.41
C ASN A 174 -7.29 5.30 13.61
N ASP A 175 -8.50 4.81 13.38
CA ASP A 175 -9.41 4.41 14.43
C ASP A 175 -8.87 3.14 15.12
N PRO A 176 -8.65 3.15 16.46
CA PRO A 176 -8.24 1.97 17.23
C PRO A 176 -9.08 0.73 16.94
N ALA A 177 -10.38 0.87 16.70
CA ALA A 177 -11.26 -0.24 16.40
C ALA A 177 -10.90 -0.98 15.08
N TRP A 178 -10.18 -0.33 14.18
CA TRP A 178 -9.60 -0.95 13.00
C TRP A 178 -8.17 -1.45 13.24
N VAL A 179 -7.30 -0.58 13.72
CA VAL A 179 -5.84 -0.78 13.67
C VAL A 179 -5.25 -1.42 14.93
N GLU A 180 -6.02 -1.55 16.00
CA GLU A 180 -5.59 -2.16 17.26
C GLU A 180 -6.27 -3.50 17.53
N ARG A 181 -6.23 -4.37 16.53
CA ARG A 181 -6.82 -5.72 16.60
C ARG A 181 -5.78 -6.77 16.97
N GLY A 182 -6.30 -7.88 17.49
CA GLY A 182 -5.50 -9.02 17.89
C GLY A 182 -4.84 -8.86 19.26
N VAL A 183 -4.06 -9.86 19.61
CA VAL A 183 -3.38 -9.98 20.90
C VAL A 183 -1.88 -9.91 20.67
N SER A 184 -1.27 -8.82 21.13
CA SER A 184 0.14 -8.55 20.84
C SER A 184 0.96 -8.49 22.14
N PRO A 185 2.21 -8.97 22.12
CA PRO A 185 3.13 -8.82 23.26
C PRO A 185 3.51 -7.35 23.45
N THR A 186 3.90 -7.02 24.69
CA THR A 186 4.49 -5.71 25.03
C THR A 186 5.99 -5.87 25.26
N ILE A 187 6.78 -5.04 24.58
CA ILE A 187 8.24 -5.09 24.61
C ILE A 187 8.77 -3.93 25.46
N TYR A 188 9.65 -4.22 26.37
CA TYR A 188 10.30 -3.25 27.25
C TYR A 188 11.79 -3.12 26.90
N TYR A 189 12.27 -1.90 26.86
CA TYR A 189 13.64 -1.57 26.49
C TYR A 189 14.37 -0.87 27.65
N ASP A 190 15.67 -1.09 27.70
CA ASP A 190 16.55 -0.32 28.60
C ASP A 190 16.84 1.10 28.03
N GLY A 191 17.62 1.86 28.78
CA GLY A 191 18.02 3.20 28.39
C GLY A 191 18.87 3.27 27.12
N THR A 192 19.45 2.16 26.67
CA THR A 192 20.26 2.06 25.44
C THR A 192 19.46 1.49 24.26
N GLY A 193 18.19 1.11 24.44
CA GLY A 193 17.32 0.59 23.40
C GLY A 193 17.40 -0.94 23.20
N ARG A 194 18.00 -1.69 24.15
CA ARG A 194 17.99 -3.15 24.11
C ARG A 194 16.70 -3.69 24.72
N ASN A 195 16.12 -4.72 24.12
CA ASN A 195 14.97 -5.42 24.69
C ASN A 195 15.41 -6.14 25.97
N ILE A 196 14.76 -5.82 27.10
CA ILE A 196 15.04 -6.43 28.41
C ILE A 196 13.90 -7.32 28.92
N ARG A 197 12.69 -7.16 28.38
CA ARG A 197 11.52 -7.94 28.76
C ARG A 197 10.50 -7.92 27.63
N THR A 198 9.89 -9.07 27.37
CA THR A 198 8.70 -9.18 26.51
C THR A 198 7.59 -9.84 27.32
N GLU A 199 6.49 -9.15 27.50
CA GLU A 199 5.30 -9.62 28.20
C GLU A 199 4.26 -10.11 27.19
N LEU A 200 3.86 -11.36 27.33
CA LEU A 200 2.91 -12.02 26.45
C LEU A 200 1.46 -11.72 26.89
N PRO A 201 0.47 -11.82 25.97
CA PRO A 201 -0.93 -11.53 26.28
C PRO A 201 -1.54 -12.40 27.40
N ASN A 202 -1.00 -13.56 27.64
CA ASN A 202 -1.41 -14.46 28.74
C ASN A 202 -0.80 -14.13 30.10
N GLY A 203 -0.07 -12.99 30.22
CA GLY A 203 0.57 -12.53 31.44
C GLY A 203 1.93 -13.18 31.74
N THR A 204 2.38 -14.14 30.92
CA THR A 204 3.75 -14.65 31.03
C THR A 204 4.77 -13.70 30.42
N PHE A 205 6.03 -13.80 30.80
CA PHE A 205 7.06 -12.92 30.25
C PHE A 205 8.39 -13.62 30.09
N THR A 206 9.20 -13.13 29.17
CA THR A 206 10.61 -13.46 29.02
C THR A 206 11.46 -12.27 29.43
N ARG A 207 12.63 -12.55 30.01
CA ARG A 207 13.68 -11.56 30.30
C ARG A 207 14.96 -11.94 29.60
N VAL A 208 15.72 -10.94 29.14
CA VAL A 208 17.06 -11.08 28.58
C VAL A 208 18.07 -10.49 29.55
#